data_6fb2a1cefc11102c2ad3ff5b6c890b05
#
_entry.id   6fb2a1cefc11102c2ad3ff5b6c890b05
#
_cell.length_a   1.000
_cell.length_b   1.000
_cell.length_c   1.000
_cell.angle_alpha   90.00
_cell.angle_beta   90.00
_cell.angle_gamma   90.00
#
_symmetry.space_group_name_H-M   'P 1'
#
loop_
_entity.id
_entity.type
_entity.pdbx_description
1 polymer ?
#
loop_
_entity_poly.entity_id
_entity_poly.type
_entity_poly.pdbx_seq_one_letter_code
_entity_poly.pdbx_strand_id
1 'polypeptide(L)'
;MSTIVLVTGGFDPIHSGHISYFKNAKELYPHTPLCVGLNSDDWLIRKKGKFFLPMKERRAIVKELKPVDLTITYDDTDNSSNMAIYKCLQMLSLIHI
;
A
#
# COMPACT_ATOMS: atom_id res chain seq x y z
N MET A 1 12.07 3.96 -19.36
CA MET A 1 11.15 2.97 -18.83
C MET A 1 10.81 3.31 -17.38
N SER A 2 9.54 3.23 -17.03
CA SER A 2 9.09 3.63 -15.70
C SER A 2 9.13 2.46 -14.72
N THR A 3 9.52 2.76 -13.49
CA THR A 3 9.55 1.80 -12.40
C THR A 3 8.70 2.34 -11.26
N ILE A 4 8.08 1.48 -10.50
CA ILE A 4 7.27 1.86 -9.33
C ILE A 4 7.73 1.04 -8.13
N VAL A 5 7.74 1.67 -6.96
CA VAL A 5 7.98 0.97 -5.68
C VAL A 5 6.62 0.67 -5.07
N LEU A 6 6.38 -0.59 -4.72
CA LEU A 6 5.13 -1.02 -4.10
C LEU A 6 5.37 -1.45 -2.66
N VAL A 7 4.57 -0.91 -1.76
CA VAL A 7 4.44 -1.42 -0.39
C VAL A 7 2.98 -1.77 -0.15
N THR A 8 2.72 -2.81 0.62
CA THR A 8 1.35 -3.27 0.90
C THR A 8 1.12 -3.41 2.39
N GLY A 9 -0.12 -3.26 2.82
CA GLY A 9 -0.49 -3.45 4.21
C GLY A 9 -1.91 -3.04 4.50
N GLY A 10 -2.34 -3.25 5.74
CA GLY A 10 -3.68 -2.87 6.20
C GLY A 10 -3.77 -1.41 6.59
N PHE A 11 -2.74 -0.91 7.27
CA PHE A 11 -2.68 0.48 7.74
C PHE A 11 -3.93 0.87 8.56
N ASP A 12 -4.23 0.06 9.55
CA ASP A 12 -5.44 0.22 10.35
C ASP A 12 -5.19 -0.03 11.84
N PRO A 13 -4.91 1.03 12.58
CA PRO A 13 -4.80 2.41 12.15
C PRO A 13 -3.43 2.72 11.53
N ILE A 14 -3.40 3.77 10.71
CA ILE A 14 -2.12 4.34 10.26
C ILE A 14 -1.45 5.03 11.44
N HIS A 15 -0.13 4.89 11.57
CA HIS A 15 0.61 5.52 12.66
C HIS A 15 2.01 5.92 12.20
N SER A 16 2.77 6.54 13.12
CA SER A 16 4.08 7.09 12.79
C SER A 16 5.08 6.05 12.25
N GLY A 17 4.96 4.80 12.69
CA GLY A 17 5.79 3.71 12.15
C GLY A 17 5.57 3.48 10.67
N HIS A 18 4.33 3.57 10.21
CA HIS A 18 3.99 3.47 8.79
C HIS A 18 4.57 4.65 8.01
N ILE A 19 4.47 5.85 8.57
CA ILE A 19 5.02 7.04 7.93
C ILE A 19 6.54 6.91 7.77
N SER A 20 7.23 6.45 8.81
CA SER A 20 8.67 6.18 8.74
C SER A 20 9.01 5.15 7.68
N TYR A 21 8.21 4.09 7.58
CA TYR A 21 8.38 3.06 6.58
C TYR A 21 8.28 3.63 5.15
N PHE A 22 7.26 4.47 4.90
CA PHE A 22 7.09 5.11 3.59
C PHE A 22 8.23 6.09 3.29
N LYS A 23 8.66 6.85 4.28
CA LYS A 23 9.81 7.76 4.13
C LYS A 23 11.09 7.01 3.79
N ASN A 24 11.35 5.90 4.48
CA ASN A 24 12.53 5.07 4.22
C ASN A 24 12.49 4.48 2.80
N ALA A 25 11.33 4.01 2.36
CA ALA A 25 11.18 3.50 1.00
C ALA A 25 11.47 4.60 -0.03
N LYS A 26 10.99 5.81 0.22
CA LYS A 26 11.22 6.95 -0.67
C LYS A 26 12.69 7.37 -0.68
N GLU A 27 13.37 7.28 0.46
CA GLU A 27 14.80 7.59 0.54
C GLU A 27 15.65 6.58 -0.22
N LEU A 28 15.27 5.30 -0.19
CA LEU A 28 15.97 4.25 -0.96
C LEU A 28 15.82 4.46 -2.47
N TYR A 29 14.69 4.97 -2.91
CA TYR A 29 14.36 5.14 -4.33
C TYR A 29 13.76 6.53 -4.57
N PRO A 30 14.55 7.61 -4.39
CA PRO A 30 14.02 8.98 -4.33
C PRO A 30 13.40 9.49 -5.63
N HIS A 31 13.76 8.89 -6.76
CA HIS A 31 13.24 9.31 -8.08
C HIS A 31 12.19 8.35 -8.62
N THR A 32 11.74 7.40 -7.80
CA THR A 32 10.78 6.37 -8.20
C THR A 32 9.47 6.57 -7.44
N PRO A 33 8.31 6.60 -8.13
CA PRO A 33 7.03 6.74 -7.44
C PRO A 33 6.79 5.64 -6.42
N LEU A 34 6.27 6.02 -5.27
CA LEU A 34 5.87 5.07 -4.21
C LEU A 34 4.37 4.83 -4.31
N CYS A 35 4.01 3.58 -4.53
CA CYS A 35 2.63 3.13 -4.55
C CYS A 35 2.34 2.32 -3.29
N VAL A 36 1.26 2.65 -2.61
CA VAL A 36 0.80 1.93 -1.42
C VAL A 36 -0.45 1.13 -1.79
N GLY A 37 -0.35 -0.20 -1.64
CA GLY A 37 -1.49 -1.09 -1.81
C GLY A 37 -2.13 -1.36 -0.46
N LEU A 38 -3.43 -1.11 -0.35
CA LEU A 38 -4.16 -1.27 0.90
C LEU A 38 -4.96 -2.57 0.89
N ASN A 39 -4.86 -3.33 1.99
CA ASN A 39 -5.69 -4.51 2.19
C ASN A 39 -7.14 -4.12 2.41
N SER A 40 -8.04 -5.01 1.99
CA SER A 40 -9.48 -4.81 2.11
C SER A 40 -9.95 -4.86 3.57
N ASP A 41 -11.16 -4.36 3.81
CA ASP A 41 -11.82 -4.49 5.11
C ASP A 41 -12.01 -5.97 5.46
N ASP A 42 -12.38 -6.81 4.48
CA ASP A 42 -12.55 -8.24 4.69
C ASP A 42 -11.25 -8.91 5.13
N TRP A 43 -10.12 -8.51 4.56
CA TRP A 43 -8.80 -9.01 4.96
C TRP A 43 -8.50 -8.65 6.43
N LEU A 44 -8.82 -7.42 6.83
CA LEU A 44 -8.63 -6.98 8.22
C LEU A 44 -9.50 -7.78 9.18
N ILE A 45 -10.74 -8.06 8.78
CA ILE A 45 -11.66 -8.89 9.59
C ILE A 45 -11.10 -10.31 9.74
N ARG A 46 -10.58 -10.90 8.65
CA ARG A 46 -9.98 -12.24 8.72
C ARG A 46 -8.74 -12.26 9.62
N LYS A 47 -7.92 -11.21 9.55
CA LYS A 47 -6.66 -11.14 10.30
C LYS A 47 -6.85 -10.85 11.79
N LYS A 48 -7.73 -9.93 12.14
CA LYS A 48 -7.83 -9.45 13.52
C LYS A 48 -9.27 -9.30 14.03
N GLY A 49 -10.24 -9.79 13.27
CA GLY A 49 -11.64 -9.82 13.68
C GLY A 49 -12.43 -8.54 13.50
N LYS A 50 -11.77 -7.45 13.16
CA LYS A 50 -12.41 -6.15 12.97
C LYS A 50 -11.48 -5.19 12.24
N PHE A 51 -12.04 -4.05 11.81
CA PHE A 51 -11.23 -2.93 11.34
C PHE A 51 -11.63 -1.66 12.12
N PHE A 52 -10.68 -0.73 12.26
CA PHE A 52 -10.94 0.57 12.90
C PHE A 52 -11.50 1.58 11.90
N LEU A 53 -10.90 1.62 10.71
CA LEU A 53 -11.31 2.54 9.65
C LEU A 53 -11.60 1.77 8.38
N PRO A 54 -12.73 2.06 7.70
CA PRO A 54 -13.03 1.41 6.43
C PRO A 54 -12.04 1.84 5.34
N MET A 55 -11.97 1.05 4.28
CA MET A 55 -11.05 1.28 3.15
C MET A 55 -11.07 2.73 2.66
N LYS A 56 -12.27 3.30 2.52
CA LYS A 56 -12.42 4.68 2.03
C LYS A 56 -11.62 5.67 2.88
N GLU A 57 -11.71 5.54 4.21
CA GLU A 57 -11.01 6.43 5.13
C GLU A 57 -9.50 6.16 5.14
N ARG A 58 -9.11 4.89 5.19
CA ARG A 58 -7.70 4.53 5.21
C ARG A 58 -7.00 5.02 3.95
N ARG A 59 -7.62 4.83 2.81
CA ARG A 59 -7.09 5.30 1.53
C ARG A 59 -6.99 6.83 1.48
N ALA A 60 -8.02 7.52 1.97
CA ALA A 60 -8.04 8.98 1.99
C ALA A 60 -6.89 9.55 2.80
N ILE A 61 -6.55 8.91 3.93
CA ILE A 61 -5.43 9.33 4.78
C ILE A 61 -4.10 9.02 4.10
N VAL A 62 -3.91 7.80 3.64
CA VAL A 62 -2.63 7.35 3.09
C VAL A 62 -2.25 8.15 1.85
N LYS A 63 -3.19 8.44 0.97
CA LYS A 63 -2.89 9.18 -0.27
C LYS A 63 -2.41 10.61 -0.03
N GLU A 64 -2.71 11.17 1.14
CA GLU A 64 -2.30 12.54 1.50
C GLU A 64 -0.93 12.58 2.19
N LEU A 65 -0.35 11.44 2.52
CA LEU A 65 0.97 11.41 3.14
C LEU A 65 2.04 11.79 2.12
N LYS A 66 2.94 12.67 2.54
CA LYS A 66 3.93 13.28 1.66
C LYS A 66 4.75 12.29 0.83
N PRO A 67 5.26 11.16 1.40
CA PRO A 67 6.07 10.23 0.61
C PRO A 67 5.27 9.36 -0.36
N VAL A 68 3.94 9.35 -0.27
CA VAL A 68 3.10 8.48 -1.08
C VAL A 68 2.70 9.17 -2.37
N ASP A 69 3.03 8.56 -3.51
CA ASP A 69 2.71 9.11 -4.82
C ASP A 69 1.36 8.61 -5.33
N LEU A 70 1.03 7.34 -5.07
CA LEU A 70 -0.28 6.80 -5.44
C LEU A 70 -0.68 5.64 -4.55
N THR A 71 -1.96 5.32 -4.58
CA THR A 71 -2.52 4.20 -3.81
C THR A 71 -3.31 3.29 -4.75
N ILE A 72 -3.32 1.99 -4.43
CA ILE A 72 -4.14 1.01 -5.13
C ILE A 72 -4.88 0.14 -4.13
N THR A 73 -6.00 -0.40 -4.57
CA THR A 73 -6.70 -1.49 -3.91
C THR A 73 -6.60 -2.72 -4.79
N TYR A 74 -6.67 -3.90 -4.20
CA TYR A 74 -6.49 -5.14 -4.95
C TYR A 74 -7.23 -6.28 -4.27
N ASP A 75 -7.44 -7.36 -5.03
CA ASP A 75 -8.05 -8.58 -4.51
C ASP A 75 -7.06 -9.30 -3.60
N ASP A 76 -7.39 -9.42 -2.32
CA ASP A 76 -6.57 -10.08 -1.30
C ASP A 76 -7.28 -11.28 -0.68
N THR A 77 -8.22 -11.88 -1.42
CA THR A 77 -8.97 -13.04 -0.93
C THR A 77 -8.11 -14.26 -0.65
N ASP A 78 -6.94 -14.36 -1.29
CA ASP A 78 -5.96 -15.42 -1.05
C ASP A 78 -4.97 -15.08 0.06
N ASN A 79 -5.16 -13.97 0.75
CA ASN A 79 -4.31 -13.46 1.84
C ASN A 79 -2.87 -13.14 1.40
N SER A 80 -2.67 -12.85 0.11
CA SER A 80 -1.36 -12.49 -0.43
C SER A 80 -1.41 -11.13 -1.12
N SER A 81 -0.23 -10.60 -1.46
CA SER A 81 -0.08 -9.37 -2.24
C SER A 81 0.05 -9.65 -3.75
N ASN A 82 -0.19 -10.90 -4.19
CA ASN A 82 0.04 -11.29 -5.57
C ASN A 82 -0.74 -10.44 -6.57
N MET A 83 -2.00 -10.13 -6.26
CA MET A 83 -2.82 -9.32 -7.16
C MET A 83 -2.37 -7.87 -7.22
N ALA A 84 -1.81 -7.34 -6.13
CA ALA A 84 -1.21 -6.01 -6.12
C ALA A 84 0.02 -5.97 -7.04
N ILE A 85 0.88 -6.98 -6.90
CA ILE A 85 2.08 -7.13 -7.74
C ILE A 85 1.68 -7.24 -9.21
N TYR A 86 0.72 -8.10 -9.51
CA TYR A 86 0.23 -8.30 -10.87
C TYR A 86 -0.31 -7.00 -11.48
N LYS A 87 -1.12 -6.27 -10.70
CA LYS A 87 -1.69 -5.00 -11.12
C LYS A 87 -0.61 -3.98 -11.49
N CYS A 88 0.45 -3.90 -10.68
CA CYS A 88 1.58 -3.01 -10.94
C CYS A 88 2.39 -3.44 -12.16
N LEU A 89 2.63 -4.75 -12.33
CA LEU A 89 3.40 -5.28 -13.45
C LEU A 89 2.72 -5.04 -14.82
N GLN A 90 1.41 -4.90 -14.85
CA GLN A 90 0.69 -4.59 -16.08
C GLN A 90 0.98 -3.17 -16.57
N MET A 91 1.50 -2.32 -15.71
CA MET A 91 1.70 -0.91 -16.00
C MET A 91 3.17 -0.53 -16.09
N LEU A 92 3.99 -1.00 -15.14
CA LEU A 92 5.36 -0.52 -14.95
C LEU A 92 6.25 -1.66 -14.44
N SER A 93 7.56 -1.48 -14.55
CA SER A 93 8.50 -2.30 -13.80
C SER A 93 8.30 -2.10 -12.30
N LEU A 94 8.58 -3.11 -11.51
CA LEU A 94 8.20 -3.11 -10.10
C LEU A 94 9.37 -3.39 -9.18
N ILE A 95 9.47 -2.60 -8.11
CA ILE A 95 10.27 -2.89 -6.94
C ILE A 95 9.28 -3.08 -5.78
N HIS A 96 9.19 -4.29 -5.25
CA HIS A 96 8.28 -4.59 -4.15
C HIS A 96 9.06 -4.70 -2.85
N ILE A 97 8.66 -3.92 -1.89
CA ILE A 97 9.25 -3.94 -0.55
C ILE A 97 8.28 -4.58 0.43
#